data_8704316d7ec353bd8be2df3cc9df5158
#
_entry.id   8704316d7ec353bd8be2df3cc9df5158
#
_cell.length_a   1.000
_cell.length_b   1.000
_cell.length_c   1.000
_cell.angle_alpha   90.00
_cell.angle_beta   90.00
_cell.angle_gamma   90.00
#
_symmetry.space_group_name_H-M   'P 1'
#
loop_
_entity.id
_entity.type
_entity.pdbx_description
1 polymer ?
#
loop_
_entity_poly.entity_id
_entity_poly.type
_entity_poly.pdbx_seq_one_letter_code
_entity_poly.pdbx_strand_id
1 'polypeptide(L)'
;MNKKIKYLVAPNPKDKNLTKEIGGFDENFKKVKTKVIIEKDLTIYLNNQEIVTLMTVGDHPKYLAVGYLLNQNMLKINDQIKKIEYNSELKVVVVRTLRKTNYEAKLKKKVTTSGCAVGTVFGDVYDEILKTKIKSKKKIKHSWIYEISKKINLTPSLYLEAGAIHGCAIIHNNNPIIYMEDVGRHNAVDKIAGYMFLNKIRGTNKTFYTTGRLTSEMVIKTVKMKIPILISRSGFTSWGVELAKKTNLTLIGRAKGKKYLVLSGEKRIDYK
;
A
#
# COMPACT_ATOMS: atom_id res chain seq x y z
N MET A 1 -28.08 -8.64 11.72
CA MET A 1 -27.80 -7.28 11.26
C MET A 1 -26.30 -7.11 11.01
N ASN A 2 -25.86 -6.94 9.77
CA ASN A 2 -24.44 -6.65 9.47
C ASN A 2 -24.11 -5.23 9.98
N LYS A 3 -23.34 -5.13 11.08
CA LYS A 3 -22.82 -3.82 11.52
C LYS A 3 -22.05 -3.19 10.37
N LYS A 4 -22.50 -2.04 9.90
CA LYS A 4 -21.86 -1.26 8.82
C LYS A 4 -20.40 -0.99 9.24
N ILE A 5 -19.42 -1.40 8.44
CA ILE A 5 -18.00 -1.17 8.72
C ILE A 5 -17.76 0.34 8.72
N LYS A 6 -17.20 0.87 9.81
CA LYS A 6 -16.86 2.29 9.92
C LYS A 6 -15.41 2.49 9.45
N TYR A 7 -15.26 2.98 8.23
CA TYR A 7 -13.96 3.38 7.68
C TYR A 7 -13.56 4.78 8.14
N LEU A 8 -12.26 4.97 8.39
CA LEU A 8 -11.63 6.29 8.46
C LEU A 8 -11.37 6.83 7.05
N VAL A 9 -10.97 5.93 6.14
CA VAL A 9 -10.85 6.19 4.71
C VAL A 9 -11.35 4.96 3.96
N ALA A 10 -12.24 5.16 3.00
CA ALA A 10 -12.75 4.11 2.12
C ALA A 10 -12.56 4.52 0.65
N PRO A 11 -12.50 3.54 -0.27
CA PRO A 11 -12.56 3.83 -1.71
C PRO A 11 -13.81 4.63 -2.05
N ASN A 12 -13.69 5.49 -3.06
CA ASN A 12 -14.84 6.24 -3.60
C ASN A 12 -15.11 5.85 -5.07
N PRO A 13 -15.77 4.70 -5.33
CA PRO A 13 -16.02 4.23 -6.68
C PRO A 13 -17.01 5.11 -7.47
N LYS A 14 -17.68 6.05 -6.80
CA LYS A 14 -18.63 7.00 -7.42
C LYS A 14 -17.95 8.27 -7.94
N ASP A 15 -16.66 8.45 -7.66
CA ASP A 15 -15.93 9.62 -8.14
C ASP A 15 -15.69 9.50 -9.65
N LYS A 16 -16.35 10.37 -10.41
CA LYS A 16 -16.26 10.43 -11.88
C LYS A 16 -14.87 10.80 -12.39
N ASN A 17 -13.99 11.32 -11.54
CA ASN A 17 -12.63 11.65 -11.90
C ASN A 17 -11.68 10.43 -11.87
N LEU A 18 -12.13 9.27 -11.40
CA LEU A 18 -11.32 8.07 -11.23
C LEU A 18 -11.63 6.99 -12.27
N THR A 19 -12.79 7.07 -12.94
CA THR A 19 -13.19 6.14 -13.99
C THR A 19 -13.80 6.88 -15.17
N LYS A 20 -13.71 6.28 -16.38
CA LYS A 20 -14.45 6.74 -17.57
C LYS A 20 -15.13 5.56 -18.26
N GLU A 21 -16.25 5.83 -18.93
CA GLU A 21 -16.93 4.85 -19.76
C GLU A 21 -16.31 4.82 -21.16
N ILE A 22 -16.02 3.62 -21.65
CA ILE A 22 -15.47 3.39 -23.00
C ILE A 22 -16.35 2.37 -23.71
N GLY A 23 -16.62 2.60 -24.99
CA GLY A 23 -17.28 1.66 -25.87
C GLY A 23 -16.30 0.60 -26.39
N GLY A 24 -16.81 -0.62 -26.56
CA GLY A 24 -16.06 -1.76 -27.11
C GLY A 24 -16.99 -2.81 -27.70
N PHE A 25 -16.45 -4.00 -27.95
CA PHE A 25 -17.22 -5.16 -28.41
C PHE A 25 -16.96 -6.34 -27.48
N ASP A 26 -17.97 -7.16 -27.23
CA ASP A 26 -17.84 -8.43 -26.52
C ASP A 26 -17.37 -9.55 -27.48
N GLU A 27 -17.28 -10.78 -26.98
CA GLU A 27 -16.89 -11.98 -27.73
C GLU A 27 -17.85 -12.34 -28.87
N ASN A 28 -19.06 -11.77 -28.88
CA ASN A 28 -20.09 -11.96 -29.90
C ASN A 28 -20.18 -10.79 -30.89
N PHE A 29 -19.19 -9.89 -30.90
CA PHE A 29 -19.20 -8.64 -31.68
C PHE A 29 -20.35 -7.68 -31.33
N LYS A 30 -20.90 -7.79 -30.13
CA LYS A 30 -21.96 -6.90 -29.64
C LYS A 30 -21.35 -5.64 -29.04
N LYS A 31 -21.85 -4.47 -29.42
CA LYS A 31 -21.43 -3.20 -28.83
C LYS A 31 -21.75 -3.18 -27.33
N VAL A 32 -20.75 -2.96 -26.51
CA VAL A 32 -20.87 -2.85 -25.05
C VAL A 32 -20.19 -1.58 -24.56
N LYS A 33 -20.59 -1.10 -23.40
CA LYS A 33 -19.92 -0.02 -22.68
C LYS A 33 -19.37 -0.57 -21.37
N THR A 34 -18.16 -0.19 -21.04
CA THR A 34 -17.51 -0.59 -19.79
C THR A 34 -16.81 0.57 -19.11
N LYS A 35 -16.73 0.55 -17.78
CA LYS A 35 -15.92 1.52 -17.04
C LYS A 35 -14.47 1.06 -17.01
N VAL A 36 -13.56 1.99 -17.22
CA VAL A 36 -12.11 1.79 -17.08
C VAL A 36 -11.52 2.80 -16.11
N ILE A 37 -10.43 2.43 -15.44
CA ILE A 37 -9.70 3.31 -14.53
C ILE A 37 -9.01 4.43 -15.32
N ILE A 38 -9.05 5.64 -14.79
CA ILE A 38 -8.27 6.77 -15.31
C ILE A 38 -6.91 6.75 -14.64
N GLU A 39 -5.85 6.70 -15.43
CA GLU A 39 -4.48 6.89 -14.95
C GLU A 39 -4.06 8.34 -15.13
N LYS A 40 -3.39 8.89 -14.11
CA LYS A 40 -2.86 10.25 -14.09
C LYS A 40 -1.41 10.22 -13.66
N ASP A 41 -0.61 11.04 -14.27
CA ASP A 41 0.73 11.35 -13.78
C ASP A 41 0.66 12.20 -12.51
N LEU A 42 1.60 11.98 -11.58
CA LEU A 42 1.79 12.78 -10.39
C LEU A 42 3.28 12.95 -10.13
N THR A 43 3.77 14.18 -10.18
CA THR A 43 5.17 14.50 -9.87
C THR A 43 5.32 14.89 -8.40
N ILE A 44 6.27 14.27 -7.73
CA ILE A 44 6.56 14.47 -6.31
C ILE A 44 7.85 15.27 -6.16
N TYR A 45 7.77 16.38 -5.45
CA TYR A 45 8.90 17.19 -5.02
C TYR A 45 9.14 17.07 -3.53
N LEU A 46 10.40 17.02 -3.13
CA LEU A 46 10.83 17.18 -1.75
C LEU A 46 11.65 18.46 -1.64
N ASN A 47 11.12 19.45 -0.91
CA ASN A 47 11.62 20.82 -0.88
C ASN A 47 11.64 21.44 -2.30
N ASN A 48 12.80 21.69 -2.87
CA ASN A 48 12.95 22.27 -4.20
C ASN A 48 13.36 21.25 -5.27
N GLN A 49 13.39 19.96 -4.90
CA GLN A 49 13.91 18.93 -5.77
C GLN A 49 12.82 18.00 -6.26
N GLU A 50 12.76 17.81 -7.58
CA GLU A 50 11.97 16.77 -8.20
C GLU A 50 12.52 15.37 -7.82
N ILE A 51 11.64 14.49 -7.38
CA ILE A 51 12.00 13.15 -6.93
C ILE A 51 11.58 12.09 -7.94
N VAL A 52 10.33 12.15 -8.38
CA VAL A 52 9.74 11.13 -9.26
C VAL A 52 8.41 11.58 -9.83
N THR A 53 8.08 11.10 -11.03
CA THR A 53 6.72 11.11 -11.57
C THR A 53 6.15 9.70 -11.54
N LEU A 54 4.97 9.53 -10.97
CA LEU A 54 4.27 8.26 -10.77
C LEU A 54 2.97 8.25 -11.58
N MET A 55 2.64 7.10 -12.21
CA MET A 55 1.29 6.87 -12.71
C MET A 55 0.41 6.37 -11.57
N THR A 56 -0.70 7.04 -11.32
CA THR A 56 -1.64 6.79 -10.21
C THR A 56 -3.09 7.01 -10.67
N VAL A 57 -4.06 6.50 -9.91
CA VAL A 57 -5.47 6.84 -10.14
C VAL A 57 -5.79 8.30 -9.84
N GLY A 58 -4.92 8.99 -9.09
CA GLY A 58 -4.98 10.44 -8.83
C GLY A 58 -5.74 10.85 -7.58
N ASP A 59 -6.33 9.92 -6.82
CA ASP A 59 -6.87 10.22 -5.49
C ASP A 59 -5.75 10.26 -4.43
N HIS A 60 -6.00 10.96 -3.32
CA HIS A 60 -5.09 11.05 -2.18
C HIS A 60 -3.63 11.42 -2.51
N PRO A 61 -3.34 12.40 -3.39
CA PRO A 61 -1.99 12.69 -3.88
C PRO A 61 -1.00 13.06 -2.76
N LYS A 62 -1.47 13.75 -1.72
CA LYS A 62 -0.63 14.13 -0.56
C LYS A 62 -0.20 12.91 0.25
N TYR A 63 -1.08 11.93 0.44
CA TYR A 63 -0.74 10.68 1.13
C TYR A 63 0.23 9.85 0.31
N LEU A 64 0.02 9.76 -1.02
CA LEU A 64 0.94 9.06 -1.91
C LEU A 64 2.34 9.67 -1.84
N ALA A 65 2.47 10.99 -1.96
CA ALA A 65 3.76 11.67 -1.93
C ALA A 65 4.52 11.44 -0.60
N VAL A 66 3.85 11.66 0.53
CA VAL A 66 4.48 11.47 1.85
C VAL A 66 4.87 10.01 2.07
N GLY A 67 4.00 9.07 1.72
CA GLY A 67 4.29 7.64 1.90
C GLY A 67 5.40 7.15 0.98
N TYR A 68 5.46 7.61 -0.25
CA TYR A 68 6.56 7.33 -1.17
C TYR A 68 7.90 7.80 -0.55
N LEU A 69 7.97 9.07 -0.12
CA LEU A 69 9.19 9.63 0.47
C LEU A 69 9.63 8.89 1.74
N LEU A 70 8.68 8.49 2.60
CA LEU A 70 8.96 7.66 3.78
C LEU A 70 9.54 6.30 3.40
N ASN A 71 8.90 5.62 2.46
CA ASN A 71 9.29 4.28 2.06
C ASN A 71 10.63 4.26 1.31
N GLN A 72 11.02 5.38 0.70
CA GLN A 72 12.33 5.57 0.06
C GLN A 72 13.40 6.17 1.01
N ASN A 73 13.14 6.29 2.32
CA ASN A 73 14.05 6.91 3.31
C ASN A 73 14.45 8.37 3.01
N MET A 74 13.73 9.03 2.13
CA MET A 74 13.93 10.45 1.84
C MET A 74 13.31 11.33 2.93
N LEU A 75 12.23 10.85 3.53
CA LEU A 75 11.58 11.40 4.71
C LEU A 75 11.72 10.40 5.86
N LYS A 76 12.09 10.85 7.04
CA LYS A 76 12.20 10.03 8.26
C LYS A 76 10.98 10.23 9.15
N ILE A 77 10.70 9.24 10.02
CA ILE A 77 9.57 9.28 10.98
C ILE A 77 9.62 10.50 11.90
N ASN A 78 10.83 10.99 12.21
CA ASN A 78 11.04 12.16 13.09
C ASN A 78 11.14 13.48 12.34
N ASP A 79 11.05 13.48 11.00
CA ASP A 79 11.09 14.71 10.23
C ASP A 79 9.79 15.50 10.43
N GLN A 80 9.94 16.81 10.61
CA GLN A 80 8.82 17.72 10.68
C GLN A 80 8.49 18.24 9.28
N ILE A 81 7.29 17.94 8.83
CA ILE A 81 6.74 18.50 7.59
C ILE A 81 6.24 19.91 7.90
N LYS A 82 6.82 20.90 7.20
CA LYS A 82 6.40 22.31 7.28
C LYS A 82 5.09 22.53 6.50
N LYS A 83 5.00 21.98 5.28
CA LYS A 83 3.86 22.16 4.38
C LYS A 83 3.77 21.03 3.36
N ILE A 84 2.56 20.69 2.92
CA ILE A 84 2.30 19.82 1.77
C ILE A 84 1.35 20.58 0.84
N GLU A 85 1.85 20.90 -0.35
CA GLU A 85 1.12 21.63 -1.39
C GLU A 85 0.79 20.66 -2.52
N TYR A 86 -0.43 20.74 -3.03
CA TYR A 86 -0.85 20.00 -4.21
C TYR A 86 -1.43 20.99 -5.23
N ASN A 87 -0.86 21.00 -6.42
CA ASN A 87 -1.40 21.70 -7.56
C ASN A 87 -2.03 20.68 -8.51
N SER A 88 -3.35 20.75 -8.69
CA SER A 88 -4.11 19.80 -9.50
C SER A 88 -3.93 20.00 -11.00
N GLU A 89 -3.64 21.23 -11.44
CA GLU A 89 -3.42 21.55 -12.86
C GLU A 89 -2.07 21.04 -13.33
N LEU A 90 -1.03 21.31 -12.54
CA LEU A 90 0.33 20.84 -12.81
C LEU A 90 0.53 19.37 -12.38
N LYS A 91 -0.41 18.78 -11.65
CA LYS A 91 -0.33 17.43 -11.10
C LYS A 91 0.93 17.21 -10.25
N VAL A 92 1.27 18.19 -9.41
CA VAL A 92 2.48 18.23 -8.60
C VAL A 92 2.15 18.24 -7.13
N VAL A 93 2.85 17.43 -6.34
CA VAL A 93 2.87 17.52 -4.87
C VAL A 93 4.24 17.95 -4.41
N VAL A 94 4.31 19.04 -3.64
CA VAL A 94 5.54 19.52 -2.99
C VAL A 94 5.43 19.24 -1.49
N VAL A 95 6.35 18.42 -0.96
CA VAL A 95 6.50 18.18 0.48
C VAL A 95 7.67 19.00 0.98
N ARG A 96 7.40 19.96 1.88
CA ARG A 96 8.43 20.83 2.48
C ARG A 96 8.73 20.40 3.91
N THR A 97 10.01 20.17 4.21
CA THR A 97 10.50 19.79 5.53
C THR A 97 11.37 20.88 6.15
N LEU A 98 11.49 20.89 7.48
CA LEU A 98 12.42 21.78 8.18
C LEU A 98 13.87 21.35 7.95
N ARG A 99 14.11 20.03 7.88
CA ARG A 99 15.45 19.49 7.63
C ARG A 99 15.79 19.55 6.13
N LYS A 100 17.00 20.02 5.79
CA LYS A 100 17.55 19.83 4.43
C LYS A 100 17.80 18.34 4.20
N THR A 101 17.34 17.82 3.08
CA THR A 101 17.49 16.40 2.73
C THR A 101 18.69 16.21 1.81
N ASN A 102 19.49 15.19 2.07
CA ASN A 102 20.60 14.79 1.21
C ASN A 102 20.18 13.59 0.34
N TYR A 103 19.20 13.80 -0.56
CA TYR A 103 18.66 12.75 -1.40
C TYR A 103 19.61 12.35 -2.54
N GLU A 104 20.49 13.24 -3.03
CA GLU A 104 21.44 12.95 -4.11
C GLU A 104 22.39 11.81 -3.77
N ALA A 105 22.86 11.75 -2.51
CA ALA A 105 23.68 10.65 -2.03
C ALA A 105 22.91 9.32 -2.03
N LYS A 106 21.59 9.36 -1.88
CA LYS A 106 20.71 8.19 -1.85
C LYS A 106 20.38 7.65 -3.23
N LEU A 107 20.32 8.53 -4.25
CA LEU A 107 20.10 8.11 -5.64
C LEU A 107 21.24 7.22 -6.19
N LYS A 108 22.44 7.28 -5.60
CA LYS A 108 23.59 6.47 -6.03
C LYS A 108 23.49 4.99 -5.65
N LYS A 109 22.65 4.63 -4.67
CA LYS A 109 22.47 3.24 -4.17
C LYS A 109 21.10 2.68 -4.50
N LYS A 110 20.76 2.61 -5.78
CA LYS A 110 19.47 2.07 -6.22
C LYS A 110 19.53 0.54 -6.34
N VAL A 111 18.57 -0.15 -5.73
CA VAL A 111 18.27 -1.55 -6.00
C VAL A 111 16.95 -1.61 -6.77
N THR A 112 17.00 -2.07 -8.01
CA THR A 112 15.80 -2.26 -8.82
C THR A 112 15.14 -3.57 -8.42
N THR A 113 13.89 -3.52 -7.97
CA THR A 113 13.12 -4.71 -7.61
C THR A 113 12.18 -5.12 -8.74
N SER A 114 11.75 -6.39 -8.76
CA SER A 114 10.85 -6.98 -9.77
C SER A 114 9.42 -6.45 -9.64
N GLY A 115 9.21 -5.21 -9.97
CA GLY A 115 7.89 -4.57 -9.92
C GLY A 115 7.77 -3.54 -11.02
N CYS A 116 6.65 -2.82 -11.10
CA CYS A 116 6.54 -1.69 -12.01
C CYS A 116 7.78 -0.79 -11.93
N ALA A 117 8.16 -0.15 -13.03
CA ALA A 117 9.41 0.59 -13.25
C ALA A 117 9.85 1.58 -12.14
N VAL A 118 9.00 1.86 -11.18
CA VAL A 118 9.20 2.79 -10.05
C VAL A 118 9.51 2.07 -8.72
N GLY A 119 9.57 0.75 -8.71
CA GLY A 119 9.89 -0.05 -7.52
C GLY A 119 11.35 0.00 -7.14
N THR A 120 11.92 1.18 -6.91
CA THR A 120 13.32 1.35 -6.53
C THR A 120 13.44 1.42 -5.01
N VAL A 121 14.03 0.39 -4.40
CA VAL A 121 14.43 0.41 -2.99
C VAL A 121 15.90 0.78 -2.91
N PHE A 122 16.24 1.82 -2.17
CA PHE A 122 17.63 2.20 -1.96
C PHE A 122 18.36 1.17 -1.09
N GLY A 123 19.65 0.93 -1.36
CA GLY A 123 20.44 -0.04 -0.60
C GLY A 123 20.46 0.22 0.91
N ASP A 124 20.45 1.48 1.35
CA ASP A 124 20.36 1.85 2.77
C ASP A 124 19.03 1.45 3.42
N VAL A 125 17.92 1.43 2.65
CA VAL A 125 16.62 0.91 3.13
C VAL A 125 16.71 -0.60 3.39
N TYR A 126 17.36 -1.32 2.50
CA TYR A 126 17.52 -2.77 2.64
C TYR A 126 18.38 -3.13 3.85
N ASP A 127 19.53 -2.46 4.02
CA ASP A 127 20.42 -2.66 5.16
C ASP A 127 19.75 -2.35 6.50
N GLU A 128 18.91 -1.30 6.55
CA GLU A 128 18.12 -0.97 7.73
C GLU A 128 17.09 -2.08 8.05
N ILE A 129 16.41 -2.58 7.02
CA ILE A 129 15.40 -3.62 7.19
C ILE A 129 16.00 -4.94 7.69
N LEU A 130 17.17 -5.32 7.21
CA LEU A 130 17.85 -6.54 7.69
C LEU A 130 18.15 -6.50 9.20
N LYS A 131 18.37 -5.31 9.76
CA LYS A 131 18.60 -5.09 11.20
C LYS A 131 17.30 -4.95 12.00
N THR A 132 16.16 -4.79 11.31
CA THR A 132 14.87 -4.55 11.95
C THR A 132 14.19 -5.87 12.32
N LYS A 133 13.67 -5.96 13.56
CA LYS A 133 12.84 -7.09 14.03
C LYS A 133 11.50 -6.57 14.54
N ILE A 134 10.42 -7.14 14.06
CA ILE A 134 9.07 -6.89 14.57
C ILE A 134 8.92 -7.53 15.95
N LYS A 135 8.75 -6.70 16.99
CA LYS A 135 8.63 -7.13 18.40
C LYS A 135 7.18 -7.16 18.91
N SER A 136 6.20 -7.14 18.02
CA SER A 136 4.78 -7.13 18.41
C SER A 136 4.31 -8.48 18.94
N LYS A 137 3.51 -8.45 20.02
CA LYS A 137 2.78 -9.59 20.58
C LYS A 137 1.39 -9.80 19.95
N LYS A 138 1.02 -8.98 18.95
CA LYS A 138 -0.28 -9.09 18.29
C LYS A 138 -0.47 -10.48 17.69
N LYS A 139 -1.63 -11.07 17.98
CA LYS A 139 -2.11 -12.30 17.33
C LYS A 139 -3.32 -11.99 16.44
N ILE A 140 -3.62 -12.90 15.51
CA ILE A 140 -4.79 -12.87 14.67
C ILE A 140 -5.48 -14.23 14.75
N LYS A 141 -6.80 -14.27 14.99
CA LYS A 141 -7.57 -15.49 14.91
C LYS A 141 -7.58 -16.00 13.47
N HIS A 142 -7.43 -17.30 13.26
CA HIS A 142 -7.42 -17.86 11.92
C HIS A 142 -8.73 -17.54 11.16
N SER A 143 -9.87 -17.50 11.86
CA SER A 143 -11.17 -17.13 11.28
C SER A 143 -11.18 -15.69 10.73
N TRP A 144 -10.44 -14.78 11.33
CA TRP A 144 -10.38 -13.39 10.87
C TRP A 144 -9.69 -13.23 9.52
N ILE A 145 -8.80 -14.14 9.13
CA ILE A 145 -8.06 -14.06 7.86
C ILE A 145 -9.03 -14.09 6.68
N TYR A 146 -10.00 -14.99 6.67
CA TYR A 146 -11.02 -15.04 5.62
C TYR A 146 -12.17 -14.05 5.82
N GLU A 147 -12.51 -13.71 7.07
CA GLU A 147 -13.49 -12.65 7.35
C GLU A 147 -13.00 -11.29 6.81
N ILE A 148 -11.73 -10.94 7.02
CA ILE A 148 -11.09 -9.73 6.46
C ILE A 148 -11.18 -9.75 4.93
N SER A 149 -10.77 -10.85 4.29
CA SER A 149 -10.84 -10.99 2.84
C SER A 149 -12.28 -10.83 2.32
N LYS A 150 -13.26 -11.41 3.01
CA LYS A 150 -14.69 -11.27 2.68
C LYS A 150 -15.15 -9.82 2.81
N LYS A 151 -14.79 -9.15 3.92
CA LYS A 151 -15.16 -7.73 4.15
C LYS A 151 -14.58 -6.82 3.08
N ILE A 152 -13.30 -7.00 2.70
CA ILE A 152 -12.66 -6.23 1.63
C ILE A 152 -13.35 -6.46 0.28
N ASN A 153 -13.63 -7.71 -0.07
CA ASN A 153 -14.28 -8.05 -1.34
C ASN A 153 -15.73 -7.52 -1.45
N LEU A 154 -16.41 -7.30 -0.33
CA LEU A 154 -17.77 -6.73 -0.29
C LEU A 154 -17.79 -5.20 -0.15
N THR A 155 -16.64 -4.56 0.07
CA THR A 155 -16.56 -3.10 0.15
C THR A 155 -16.68 -2.50 -1.25
N PRO A 156 -17.62 -1.56 -1.47
CA PRO A 156 -17.69 -0.81 -2.72
C PRO A 156 -16.33 -0.20 -3.05
N SER A 157 -15.82 -0.47 -4.24
CA SER A 157 -14.44 -0.15 -4.61
C SER A 157 -14.31 0.06 -6.12
N LEU A 158 -13.25 0.74 -6.54
CA LEU A 158 -12.92 0.90 -7.95
C LEU A 158 -12.66 -0.45 -8.61
N TYR A 159 -12.13 -1.42 -7.85
CA TYR A 159 -11.95 -2.78 -8.36
C TYR A 159 -13.27 -3.44 -8.79
N LEU A 160 -14.33 -3.25 -8.02
CA LEU A 160 -15.66 -3.79 -8.36
C LEU A 160 -16.30 -3.04 -9.54
N GLU A 161 -15.98 -1.75 -9.72
CA GLU A 161 -16.53 -0.93 -10.80
C GLU A 161 -15.81 -1.14 -12.14
N ALA A 162 -14.49 -1.30 -12.13
CA ALA A 162 -13.68 -1.25 -13.36
C ALA A 162 -12.53 -2.26 -13.41
N GLY A 163 -12.27 -3.06 -12.39
CA GLY A 163 -11.12 -3.96 -12.35
C GLY A 163 -9.78 -3.21 -12.27
N ALA A 164 -8.74 -3.68 -12.94
CA ALA A 164 -7.44 -3.05 -13.23
C ALA A 164 -6.82 -2.17 -12.10
N ILE A 165 -7.02 -2.51 -10.84
CA ILE A 165 -6.56 -1.71 -9.68
C ILE A 165 -6.17 -2.61 -8.51
N HIS A 166 -5.26 -2.13 -7.68
CA HIS A 166 -4.83 -2.79 -6.45
C HIS A 166 -5.36 -2.08 -5.22
N GLY A 167 -5.82 -2.86 -4.23
CA GLY A 167 -6.27 -2.36 -2.95
C GLY A 167 -5.34 -2.73 -1.80
N CYS A 168 -5.16 -1.78 -0.87
CA CYS A 168 -4.46 -1.97 0.39
C CYS A 168 -5.31 -1.50 1.55
N ALA A 169 -5.32 -2.24 2.66
CA ALA A 169 -6.13 -1.91 3.82
C ALA A 169 -5.39 -2.09 5.15
N ILE A 170 -5.66 -1.21 6.10
CA ILE A 170 -5.30 -1.37 7.50
C ILE A 170 -6.49 -1.97 8.25
N ILE A 171 -6.21 -3.03 9.00
CA ILE A 171 -7.18 -3.77 9.77
C ILE A 171 -6.90 -3.59 11.26
N HIS A 172 -7.91 -3.23 12.02
CA HIS A 172 -7.87 -3.23 13.48
C HIS A 172 -8.81 -4.32 14.01
N ASN A 173 -8.25 -5.27 14.75
CA ASN A 173 -8.89 -6.54 15.06
C ASN A 173 -9.28 -7.28 13.75
N ASN A 174 -10.56 -7.47 13.45
CA ASN A 174 -11.01 -8.03 12.17
C ASN A 174 -11.75 -7.03 11.27
N ASN A 175 -11.67 -5.72 11.58
CA ASN A 175 -12.36 -4.68 10.84
C ASN A 175 -11.40 -3.84 10.01
N PRO A 176 -11.59 -3.74 8.70
CA PRO A 176 -10.90 -2.75 7.88
C PRO A 176 -11.27 -1.35 8.36
N ILE A 177 -10.26 -0.51 8.60
CA ILE A 177 -10.45 0.88 9.05
C ILE A 177 -9.94 1.89 8.03
N ILE A 178 -8.99 1.51 7.20
CA ILE A 178 -8.48 2.30 6.09
C ILE A 178 -8.42 1.38 4.88
N TYR A 179 -8.96 1.82 3.74
CA TYR A 179 -8.86 1.08 2.49
C TYR A 179 -8.64 2.09 1.36
N MET A 180 -7.51 1.96 0.67
CA MET A 180 -7.10 2.80 -0.44
C MET A 180 -6.73 1.94 -1.65
N GLU A 181 -7.01 2.46 -2.84
CA GLU A 181 -6.75 1.79 -4.10
C GLU A 181 -5.80 2.60 -4.97
N ASP A 182 -5.07 1.93 -5.84
CA ASP A 182 -4.28 2.54 -6.91
C ASP A 182 -4.01 1.54 -8.03
N VAL A 183 -3.73 2.04 -9.24
CA VAL A 183 -3.30 1.23 -10.39
C VAL A 183 -2.03 0.45 -10.08
N GLY A 184 -1.11 1.04 -9.29
CA GLY A 184 0.10 0.39 -8.78
C GLY A 184 -0.05 -0.10 -7.34
N ARG A 185 0.23 -1.40 -7.07
CA ARG A 185 0.22 -1.91 -5.68
C ARG A 185 1.17 -1.14 -4.75
N HIS A 186 2.27 -0.61 -5.29
CA HIS A 186 3.26 0.18 -4.54
C HIS A 186 2.70 1.55 -4.17
N ASN A 187 1.95 2.18 -5.05
CA ASN A 187 1.26 3.43 -4.75
C ASN A 187 0.17 3.23 -3.69
N ALA A 188 -0.61 2.16 -3.80
CA ALA A 188 -1.66 1.85 -2.81
C ALA A 188 -1.08 1.70 -1.39
N VAL A 189 0.07 1.01 -1.22
CA VAL A 189 0.72 0.92 0.09
C VAL A 189 1.35 2.24 0.52
N ASP A 190 1.87 3.03 -0.41
CA ASP A 190 2.44 4.35 -0.10
C ASP A 190 1.36 5.32 0.38
N LYS A 191 0.17 5.35 -0.23
CA LYS A 191 -0.98 6.09 0.28
C LYS A 191 -1.30 5.74 1.72
N ILE A 192 -1.33 4.45 2.05
CA ILE A 192 -1.54 3.96 3.42
C ILE A 192 -0.45 4.44 4.38
N ALA A 193 0.83 4.31 3.99
CA ALA A 193 1.96 4.73 4.81
C ALA A 193 1.93 6.24 5.09
N GLY A 194 1.66 7.05 4.05
CA GLY A 194 1.52 8.50 4.18
C GLY A 194 0.35 8.92 5.07
N TYR A 195 -0.81 8.27 4.92
CA TYR A 195 -1.95 8.51 5.79
C TYR A 195 -1.64 8.18 7.26
N MET A 196 -1.04 7.01 7.51
CA MET A 196 -0.66 6.59 8.86
C MET A 196 0.31 7.59 9.50
N PHE A 197 1.30 8.07 8.75
CA PHE A 197 2.26 9.04 9.24
C PHE A 197 1.61 10.38 9.60
N LEU A 198 0.85 10.96 8.68
CA LEU A 198 0.21 12.26 8.87
C LEU A 198 -0.83 12.26 10.00
N ASN A 199 -1.51 11.13 10.19
CA ASN A 199 -2.53 10.97 11.25
C ASN A 199 -1.98 10.26 12.52
N LYS A 200 -0.65 10.08 12.64
CA LYS A 200 0.02 9.48 13.80
C LYS A 200 -0.52 8.10 14.19
N ILE A 201 -0.93 7.29 13.21
CA ILE A 201 -1.49 5.96 13.43
C ILE A 201 -0.35 4.96 13.63
N ARG A 202 -0.33 4.28 14.77
CA ARG A 202 0.67 3.25 15.08
C ARG A 202 0.32 1.92 14.41
N GLY A 203 1.32 1.25 13.79
CA GLY A 203 1.14 -0.03 13.10
C GLY A 203 1.23 -1.27 14.00
N THR A 204 1.81 -1.17 15.20
CA THR A 204 2.19 -2.31 16.05
C THR A 204 1.04 -3.24 16.47
N ASN A 205 -0.19 -2.76 16.47
CA ASN A 205 -1.41 -3.51 16.78
C ASN A 205 -2.36 -3.66 15.58
N LYS A 206 -1.86 -3.45 14.37
CA LYS A 206 -2.64 -3.52 13.13
C LYS A 206 -2.26 -4.77 12.32
N THR A 207 -3.12 -5.11 11.37
CA THR A 207 -2.84 -6.06 10.30
C THR A 207 -2.93 -5.29 8.98
N PHE A 208 -2.04 -5.58 8.05
CA PHE A 208 -2.06 -5.01 6.71
C PHE A 208 -2.58 -6.04 5.71
N TYR A 209 -3.52 -5.64 4.88
CA TYR A 209 -4.04 -6.45 3.79
C TYR A 209 -3.72 -5.80 2.46
N THR A 210 -3.35 -6.62 1.46
CA THR A 210 -3.15 -6.16 0.07
C THR A 210 -3.73 -7.16 -0.93
N THR A 211 -4.15 -6.68 -2.08
CA THR A 211 -4.52 -7.53 -3.21
C THR A 211 -3.30 -7.93 -4.06
N GLY A 212 -2.17 -7.24 -3.88
CA GLY A 212 -0.95 -7.41 -4.66
C GLY A 212 -0.09 -8.59 -4.20
N ARG A 213 0.87 -8.97 -5.05
CA ARG A 213 1.87 -10.00 -4.72
C ARG A 213 2.71 -9.59 -3.50
N LEU A 214 3.11 -10.59 -2.70
CA LEU A 214 3.96 -10.42 -1.51
C LEU A 214 5.44 -10.51 -1.93
N THR A 215 5.93 -9.41 -2.50
CA THR A 215 7.34 -9.24 -2.90
C THR A 215 8.18 -8.69 -1.73
N SER A 216 9.50 -8.73 -1.86
CA SER A 216 10.44 -8.11 -0.91
C SER A 216 10.06 -6.67 -0.57
N GLU A 217 9.67 -5.89 -1.55
CA GLU A 217 9.30 -4.48 -1.40
C GLU A 217 8.03 -4.29 -0.56
N MET A 218 7.01 -5.13 -0.76
CA MET A 218 5.79 -5.11 0.06
C MET A 218 6.10 -5.47 1.52
N VAL A 219 7.03 -6.42 1.75
CA VAL A 219 7.51 -6.77 3.09
C VAL A 219 8.25 -5.59 3.71
N ILE A 220 9.19 -4.97 2.98
CA ILE A 220 9.96 -3.79 3.44
C ILE A 220 9.01 -2.67 3.88
N LYS A 221 8.07 -2.28 3.02
CA LYS A 221 7.10 -1.21 3.32
C LYS A 221 6.24 -1.54 4.54
N THR A 222 5.82 -2.80 4.69
CA THR A 222 5.04 -3.25 5.85
C THR A 222 5.86 -3.20 7.15
N VAL A 223 7.12 -3.62 7.11
CA VAL A 223 8.04 -3.57 8.26
C VAL A 223 8.32 -2.12 8.67
N LYS A 224 8.50 -1.22 7.70
CA LYS A 224 8.66 0.23 7.97
C LYS A 224 7.45 0.85 8.66
N MET A 225 6.26 0.43 8.31
CA MET A 225 5.02 0.82 9.03
C MET A 225 4.90 0.16 10.42
N LYS A 226 5.86 -0.70 10.83
CA LYS A 226 5.86 -1.48 12.08
C LYS A 226 4.62 -2.37 12.25
N ILE A 227 4.05 -2.85 11.14
CA ILE A 227 2.88 -3.73 11.15
C ILE A 227 3.34 -5.19 11.23
N PRO A 228 2.84 -5.98 12.21
CA PRO A 228 3.35 -7.33 12.46
C PRO A 228 2.78 -8.42 11.55
N ILE A 229 1.68 -8.17 10.88
CA ILE A 229 0.95 -9.17 10.08
C ILE A 229 0.60 -8.58 8.72
N LEU A 230 1.04 -9.25 7.66
CA LEU A 230 0.75 -8.91 6.26
C LEU A 230 -0.04 -10.06 5.61
N ILE A 231 -1.21 -9.75 5.07
CA ILE A 231 -2.11 -10.68 4.40
C ILE A 231 -2.26 -10.27 2.94
N SER A 232 -2.25 -11.26 2.03
CA SER A 232 -2.61 -11.05 0.62
C SER A 232 -3.44 -12.20 0.06
N ARG A 233 -4.37 -11.88 -0.84
CA ARG A 233 -5.03 -12.88 -1.69
C ARG A 233 -4.11 -13.43 -2.80
N SER A 234 -2.99 -12.78 -3.05
CA SER A 234 -2.00 -13.15 -4.07
C SER A 234 -0.88 -14.02 -3.50
N GLY A 235 0.07 -14.39 -4.37
CA GLY A 235 1.21 -15.24 -4.03
C GLY A 235 2.42 -14.49 -3.47
N PHE A 236 3.49 -15.25 -3.23
CA PHE A 236 4.76 -14.83 -2.63
C PHE A 236 5.89 -14.86 -3.66
N THR A 237 6.95 -14.09 -3.40
CA THR A 237 8.28 -14.35 -3.96
C THR A 237 9.20 -14.93 -2.89
N SER A 238 10.22 -15.72 -3.30
CA SER A 238 11.20 -16.29 -2.38
C SER A 238 11.84 -15.23 -1.49
N TRP A 239 12.31 -14.14 -2.09
CA TRP A 239 12.94 -13.04 -1.37
C TRP A 239 11.99 -12.33 -0.39
N GLY A 240 10.70 -12.20 -0.74
CA GLY A 240 9.67 -11.69 0.18
C GLY A 240 9.52 -12.58 1.42
N VAL A 241 9.53 -13.91 1.23
CA VAL A 241 9.44 -14.88 2.35
C VAL A 241 10.70 -14.82 3.23
N GLU A 242 11.89 -14.78 2.64
CA GLU A 242 13.15 -14.68 3.36
C GLU A 242 13.22 -13.42 4.23
N LEU A 243 12.86 -12.26 3.67
CA LEU A 243 12.82 -11.01 4.42
C LEU A 243 11.77 -11.03 5.54
N ALA A 244 10.60 -11.61 5.30
CA ALA A 244 9.58 -11.74 6.33
C ALA A 244 10.08 -12.59 7.51
N LYS A 245 10.78 -13.70 7.25
CA LYS A 245 11.43 -14.52 8.27
C LYS A 245 12.51 -13.75 9.02
N LYS A 246 13.40 -13.06 8.28
CA LYS A 246 14.48 -12.24 8.87
C LYS A 246 13.96 -11.12 9.76
N THR A 247 12.84 -10.49 9.40
CA THR A 247 12.26 -9.36 10.14
C THR A 247 11.21 -9.77 11.16
N ASN A 248 10.92 -11.07 11.32
CA ASN A 248 9.87 -11.60 12.17
C ASN A 248 8.47 -11.04 11.83
N LEU A 249 8.20 -10.83 10.53
CA LEU A 249 6.89 -10.45 10.02
C LEU A 249 6.05 -11.71 9.80
N THR A 250 4.79 -11.71 10.22
CA THR A 250 3.85 -12.78 9.83
C THR A 250 3.37 -12.54 8.41
N LEU A 251 3.64 -13.51 7.52
CA LEU A 251 3.36 -13.42 6.09
C LEU A 251 2.33 -14.47 5.68
N ILE A 252 1.15 -14.01 5.28
CA ILE A 252 0.00 -14.81 4.91
C ILE A 252 -0.38 -14.48 3.46
N GLY A 253 -0.33 -15.45 2.58
CA GLY A 253 -0.71 -15.26 1.18
C GLY A 253 -1.67 -16.31 0.69
N ARG A 254 -2.12 -16.15 -0.58
CA ARG A 254 -3.16 -16.96 -1.21
C ARG A 254 -4.46 -17.02 -0.38
N ALA A 255 -4.74 -15.94 0.37
CA ALA A 255 -5.92 -15.83 1.23
C ALA A 255 -7.19 -15.65 0.37
N LYS A 256 -7.77 -16.75 -0.08
CA LYS A 256 -9.00 -16.81 -0.89
C LYS A 256 -10.01 -17.77 -0.27
N GLY A 257 -11.24 -17.32 -0.06
CA GLY A 257 -12.25 -18.10 0.63
C GLY A 257 -11.74 -18.49 2.03
N LYS A 258 -11.77 -19.79 2.36
CA LYS A 258 -11.26 -20.33 3.63
C LYS A 258 -9.81 -20.84 3.54
N LYS A 259 -9.13 -20.71 2.39
CA LYS A 259 -7.77 -21.20 2.17
C LYS A 259 -6.76 -20.05 2.30
N TYR A 260 -5.60 -20.32 2.91
CA TYR A 260 -4.45 -19.43 2.97
C TYR A 260 -3.18 -20.23 3.26
N LEU A 261 -2.01 -19.62 3.07
CA LEU A 261 -0.72 -20.17 3.44
C LEU A 261 0.01 -19.20 4.35
N VAL A 262 0.64 -19.71 5.42
CA VAL A 262 1.52 -18.94 6.31
C VAL A 262 2.95 -19.38 6.06
N LEU A 263 3.81 -18.48 5.54
CA LEU A 263 5.21 -18.81 5.23
C LEU A 263 6.22 -18.15 6.18
N SER A 264 5.74 -17.34 7.11
CA SER A 264 6.53 -16.74 8.18
C SER A 264 5.64 -16.33 9.35
N GLY A 265 6.15 -16.43 10.58
CA GLY A 265 5.51 -15.88 11.79
C GLY A 265 4.24 -16.58 12.22
N GLU A 266 4.12 -17.90 12.03
CA GLU A 266 2.97 -18.76 12.37
C GLU A 266 2.52 -18.63 13.84
N LYS A 267 3.46 -18.35 14.75
CA LYS A 267 3.19 -18.15 16.19
C LYS A 267 2.20 -17.02 16.50
N ARG A 268 1.94 -16.14 15.52
CA ARG A 268 0.92 -15.08 15.64
C ARG A 268 -0.45 -15.51 15.14
N ILE A 269 -0.60 -16.72 14.62
CA ILE A 269 -1.92 -17.25 14.25
C ILE A 269 -2.52 -17.94 15.48
N ASP A 270 -3.71 -17.54 15.84
CA ASP A 270 -4.51 -18.15 16.91
C ASP A 270 -5.56 -19.05 16.25
N TYR A 271 -5.41 -20.35 16.43
CA TYR A 271 -6.29 -21.39 15.89
C TYR A 271 -7.45 -21.78 16.82
N LYS A 272 -7.50 -21.13 17.99
CA LYS A 272 -8.59 -21.34 18.96
C LYS A 272 -9.80 -20.48 18.67
#